data_222fd674c0e34b938d179320974c6aac
#
_entry.id   222fd674c0e34b938d179320974c6aac
#
_cell.length_a   1.000
_cell.length_b   1.000
_cell.length_c   1.000
_cell.angle_alpha   90.00
_cell.angle_beta   90.00
_cell.angle_gamma   90.00
#
_symmetry.space_group_name_H-M   'P 1'
#
loop_
_entity.id
_entity.type
_entity.pdbx_description
1 polymer ?
#
loop_
_entity_poly.entity_id
_entity_poly.type
_entity_poly.pdbx_seq_one_letter_code
_entity_poly.pdbx_strand_id
1 'polypeptide(L)'
;MMAASATAQITPSGESLSNLYPGKAYSTYAQRSFPSWPLWGDTHLHTALSVDAGLFGARLGLEEAYQFARGEEVISSTGQPVKLARPLDWLVIADHSDGMGLIQDLTAGAPNILEFEEGRRWYAGLQEGGEAAVAASLDLITNFSQGKIPPALLADYSPGAKKYKSVWDHVIKTAEDYNEPGHFTALIGFEWTSLVAGNNLHRNVIFRDGAEKAGQVVPFTTQAPIGS
;
A
#
# COMPACT_ATOMS: atom_id res chain seq x y z
N MET A 1 -42.20 37.26 3.70
CA MET A 1 -41.16 37.00 4.72
C MET A 1 -40.14 36.09 4.12
N MET A 2 -38.95 36.64 3.77
CA MET A 2 -37.81 35.84 3.30
C MET A 2 -36.99 35.48 4.52
N ALA A 3 -36.84 34.17 4.75
CA ALA A 3 -35.94 33.67 5.80
C ALA A 3 -34.51 33.77 5.32
N ALA A 4 -33.70 34.56 6.00
CA ALA A 4 -32.26 34.64 5.78
C ALA A 4 -31.61 33.39 6.40
N SER A 5 -31.00 32.53 5.56
CA SER A 5 -30.16 31.42 6.02
C SER A 5 -28.88 32.00 6.59
N ALA A 6 -28.73 31.95 7.91
CA ALA A 6 -27.49 32.25 8.58
C ALA A 6 -26.55 31.06 8.41
N THR A 7 -25.56 31.18 7.53
CA THR A 7 -24.40 30.27 7.48
C THR A 7 -23.54 30.56 8.71
N ALA A 8 -23.57 29.71 9.71
CA ALA A 8 -22.64 29.78 10.83
C ALA A 8 -21.21 29.46 10.31
N GLN A 9 -20.39 30.47 10.16
CA GLN A 9 -18.95 30.29 9.93
C GLN A 9 -18.33 29.84 11.26
N ILE A 10 -17.99 28.54 11.35
CA ILE A 10 -17.25 28.02 12.48
C ILE A 10 -15.78 28.42 12.27
N THR A 11 -15.39 29.54 12.86
CA THR A 11 -13.98 29.94 12.91
C THR A 11 -13.38 29.33 14.18
N PRO A 12 -12.40 28.40 14.07
CA PRO A 12 -11.75 27.82 15.23
C PRO A 12 -11.09 28.93 16.08
N SER A 13 -11.18 28.83 17.40
CA SER A 13 -10.49 29.77 18.28
C SER A 13 -8.95 29.60 18.16
N GLY A 14 -8.18 30.67 18.39
CA GLY A 14 -6.72 30.60 18.38
C GLY A 14 -6.18 29.57 19.37
N GLU A 15 -6.89 29.34 20.48
CA GLU A 15 -6.57 28.31 21.47
C GLU A 15 -6.80 26.90 20.93
N SER A 16 -7.85 26.64 20.16
CA SER A 16 -8.10 25.37 19.50
C SER A 16 -7.02 25.05 18.47
N LEU A 17 -6.55 26.05 17.72
CA LEU A 17 -5.48 25.90 16.73
C LEU A 17 -4.11 25.67 17.40
N SER A 18 -3.81 26.32 18.52
CA SER A 18 -2.56 26.13 19.26
C SER A 18 -2.46 24.75 19.91
N ASN A 19 -3.59 24.17 20.32
CA ASN A 19 -3.66 22.82 20.88
C ASN A 19 -3.54 21.72 19.83
N LEU A 20 -4.00 21.98 18.59
CA LEU A 20 -3.82 21.06 17.47
C LEU A 20 -2.36 20.94 16.99
N TYR A 21 -1.57 22.01 17.17
CA TYR A 21 -0.18 22.06 16.72
C TYR A 21 0.75 22.66 17.78
N PRO A 22 0.92 21.97 18.94
CA PRO A 22 1.72 22.50 20.04
C PRO A 22 3.16 22.78 19.58
N GLY A 23 3.61 24.04 19.76
CA GLY A 23 4.97 24.46 19.47
C GLY A 23 5.27 24.84 18.02
N LYS A 24 4.27 24.86 17.11
CA LYS A 24 4.44 25.31 15.72
C LYS A 24 3.38 26.33 15.32
N ALA A 25 3.81 27.54 14.91
CA ALA A 25 2.89 28.48 14.28
C ALA A 25 2.37 27.89 12.97
N TYR A 26 1.05 27.69 12.85
CA TYR A 26 0.42 27.31 11.60
C TYR A 26 0.31 28.54 10.70
N SER A 27 1.38 28.82 10.02
CA SER A 27 1.38 29.81 8.94
C SER A 27 2.26 29.31 7.81
N THR A 28 1.72 29.27 6.62
CA THR A 28 2.46 28.87 5.43
C THR A 28 3.59 29.85 5.09
N TYR A 29 3.61 31.04 5.67
CA TYR A 29 4.56 32.11 5.30
C TYR A 29 5.43 32.62 6.44
N ALA A 30 5.04 32.41 7.70
CA ALA A 30 5.78 32.96 8.84
C ALA A 30 6.97 32.08 9.22
N GLN A 31 8.19 32.59 9.04
CA GLN A 31 9.45 32.03 9.55
C GLN A 31 9.77 30.58 9.07
N ARG A 32 9.35 30.20 7.86
CA ARG A 32 9.67 28.90 7.28
C ARG A 32 10.37 29.08 5.95
N SER A 33 11.50 28.41 5.77
CA SER A 33 12.12 28.19 4.48
C SER A 33 11.47 26.97 3.84
N PHE A 34 10.42 27.16 3.04
CA PHE A 34 9.91 26.13 2.19
C PHE A 34 10.74 26.05 0.90
N PRO A 35 10.81 24.87 0.25
CA PRO A 35 11.32 24.78 -1.09
C PRO A 35 10.61 25.79 -2.01
N SER A 36 11.35 26.49 -2.82
CA SER A 36 10.79 27.43 -3.81
C SER A 36 10.29 26.75 -5.09
N TRP A 37 10.41 25.43 -5.15
CA TRP A 37 9.96 24.57 -6.25
C TRP A 37 9.07 23.44 -5.73
N PRO A 38 8.12 22.96 -6.55
CA PRO A 38 7.29 21.82 -6.20
C PRO A 38 8.13 20.54 -6.16
N LEU A 39 7.86 19.68 -5.18
CA LEU A 39 8.37 18.32 -5.11
C LEU A 39 7.31 17.37 -5.68
N TRP A 40 7.73 16.45 -6.53
CA TRP A 40 6.85 15.52 -7.23
C TRP A 40 7.07 14.09 -6.71
N GLY A 41 5.99 13.42 -6.41
CA GLY A 41 6.02 12.02 -5.93
C GLY A 41 4.66 11.37 -6.03
N ASP A 42 4.58 10.15 -5.53
CA ASP A 42 3.35 9.36 -5.49
C ASP A 42 3.15 8.78 -4.08
N THR A 43 1.90 8.77 -3.62
CA THR A 43 1.48 8.15 -2.35
C THR A 43 0.72 6.84 -2.54
N HIS A 44 0.50 6.39 -3.76
CA HIS A 44 -0.40 5.27 -4.05
C HIS A 44 0.13 4.40 -5.19
N LEU A 45 1.36 3.91 -5.04
CA LEU A 45 1.96 2.96 -5.98
C LEU A 45 1.81 1.54 -5.44
N HIS A 46 1.36 0.61 -6.29
CA HIS A 46 1.28 -0.82 -5.99
C HIS A 46 2.35 -1.60 -6.76
N THR A 47 2.97 -2.56 -6.10
CA THR A 47 3.95 -3.49 -6.68
C THR A 47 3.33 -4.87 -6.92
N ALA A 48 4.15 -5.83 -7.36
CA ALA A 48 3.74 -7.23 -7.46
C ALA A 48 3.35 -7.85 -6.10
N LEU A 49 3.67 -7.21 -4.98
CA LEU A 49 3.30 -7.62 -3.63
C LEU A 49 1.82 -7.40 -3.35
N SER A 50 1.22 -6.39 -3.97
CA SER A 50 -0.19 -6.06 -3.81
C SER A 50 -1.10 -7.11 -4.44
N VAL A 51 -2.18 -7.46 -3.73
CA VAL A 51 -3.14 -8.48 -4.19
C VAL A 51 -3.69 -8.13 -5.57
N ASP A 52 -4.09 -6.89 -5.80
CA ASP A 52 -4.65 -6.43 -7.06
C ASP A 52 -3.60 -6.35 -8.17
N ALA A 53 -2.54 -5.57 -7.99
CA ALA A 53 -1.51 -5.38 -9.01
C ALA A 53 -0.84 -6.70 -9.40
N GLY A 54 -0.49 -7.55 -8.44
CA GLY A 54 0.12 -8.85 -8.68
C GLY A 54 -0.79 -9.82 -9.43
N LEU A 55 -2.10 -9.84 -9.11
CA LEU A 55 -3.10 -10.65 -9.82
C LEU A 55 -3.28 -10.19 -11.27
N PHE A 56 -3.27 -8.88 -11.52
CA PHE A 56 -3.44 -8.32 -12.86
C PHE A 56 -2.13 -8.13 -13.63
N GLY A 57 -1.05 -8.76 -13.19
CA GLY A 57 0.15 -8.95 -13.99
C GLY A 57 1.32 -8.04 -13.68
N ALA A 58 1.28 -7.25 -12.61
CA ALA A 58 2.49 -6.60 -12.12
C ALA A 58 3.49 -7.66 -11.64
N ARG A 59 4.75 -7.52 -12.04
CA ARG A 59 5.82 -8.47 -11.71
C ARG A 59 7.02 -7.80 -11.05
N LEU A 60 7.05 -6.48 -11.03
CA LEU A 60 8.10 -5.70 -10.40
C LEU A 60 7.82 -5.57 -8.90
N GLY A 61 8.85 -5.76 -8.09
CA GLY A 61 8.79 -5.68 -6.65
C GLY A 61 9.08 -4.28 -6.10
N LEU A 62 9.41 -4.25 -4.82
CA LEU A 62 9.67 -3.02 -4.08
C LEU A 62 10.91 -2.31 -4.59
N GLU A 63 11.99 -3.06 -4.83
CA GLU A 63 13.28 -2.53 -5.27
C GLU A 63 13.16 -1.87 -6.64
N GLU A 64 12.56 -2.56 -7.61
CA GLU A 64 12.37 -2.02 -8.95
C GLU A 64 11.44 -0.80 -8.95
N ALA A 65 10.46 -0.75 -8.07
CA ALA A 65 9.59 0.40 -7.92
C ALA A 65 10.36 1.65 -7.46
N TYR A 66 11.24 1.51 -6.46
CA TYR A 66 12.11 2.60 -6.02
C TYR A 66 13.17 2.98 -7.06
N GLN A 67 13.80 2.00 -7.72
CA GLN A 67 14.75 2.23 -8.81
C GLN A 67 14.09 3.04 -9.93
N PHE A 68 12.92 2.63 -10.38
CA PHE A 68 12.16 3.35 -11.39
C PHE A 68 11.80 4.77 -10.96
N ALA A 69 11.31 4.95 -9.71
CA ALA A 69 10.99 6.27 -9.17
C ALA A 69 12.22 7.19 -9.12
N ARG A 70 13.40 6.65 -8.80
CA ARG A 70 14.69 7.37 -8.81
C ARG A 70 15.22 7.63 -10.22
N GLY A 71 14.51 7.21 -11.27
CA GLY A 71 14.89 7.41 -12.66
C GLY A 71 15.95 6.42 -13.14
N GLU A 72 16.10 5.27 -12.50
CA GLU A 72 16.90 4.16 -12.99
C GLU A 72 16.12 3.40 -14.06
N GLU A 73 16.82 2.70 -14.94
CA GLU A 73 16.18 1.84 -15.94
C GLU A 73 15.81 0.50 -15.30
N VAL A 74 14.57 0.07 -15.49
CA VAL A 74 14.07 -1.24 -15.08
C VAL A 74 13.46 -1.97 -16.26
N ILE A 75 13.37 -3.30 -16.17
CA ILE A 75 12.66 -4.10 -17.17
C ILE A 75 11.21 -4.23 -16.74
N SER A 76 10.29 -3.71 -17.54
CA SER A 76 8.85 -3.75 -17.26
C SER A 76 8.31 -5.18 -17.15
N SER A 77 7.12 -5.36 -16.59
CA SER A 77 6.44 -6.66 -16.50
C SER A 77 6.19 -7.33 -17.86
N THR A 78 6.30 -6.58 -18.95
CA THR A 78 6.18 -7.05 -20.34
C THR A 78 7.53 -7.16 -21.07
N GLY A 79 8.64 -6.99 -20.37
CA GLY A 79 9.99 -7.25 -20.87
C GLY A 79 10.68 -6.09 -21.59
N GLN A 80 10.10 -4.87 -21.57
CA GLN A 80 10.74 -3.70 -22.17
C GLN A 80 11.56 -2.93 -21.14
N PRO A 81 12.73 -2.38 -21.50
CA PRO A 81 13.44 -1.42 -20.66
C PRO A 81 12.63 -0.13 -20.59
N VAL A 82 12.40 0.38 -19.38
CA VAL A 82 11.65 1.60 -19.11
C VAL A 82 12.37 2.47 -18.09
N LYS A 83 12.22 3.76 -18.22
CA LYS A 83 12.85 4.74 -17.35
C LYS A 83 12.01 6.02 -17.31
N LEU A 84 11.91 6.65 -16.15
CA LEU A 84 11.31 7.98 -16.07
C LEU A 84 12.22 9.02 -16.72
N ALA A 85 11.63 9.92 -17.49
CA ALA A 85 12.35 11.05 -18.07
C ALA A 85 12.84 12.03 -17.00
N ARG A 86 12.11 12.11 -15.89
CA ARG A 86 12.47 12.87 -14.70
C ARG A 86 12.23 11.99 -13.47
N PRO A 87 13.22 11.81 -12.59
CA PRO A 87 13.03 11.13 -11.30
C PRO A 87 11.95 11.81 -10.46
N LEU A 88 11.28 11.04 -9.63
CA LEU A 88 10.44 11.56 -8.55
C LEU A 88 11.33 12.09 -7.42
N ASP A 89 10.79 12.99 -6.61
CA ASP A 89 11.46 13.49 -5.42
C ASP A 89 11.15 12.62 -4.20
N TRP A 90 10.03 11.89 -4.24
CA TRP A 90 9.60 10.99 -3.16
C TRP A 90 8.61 9.94 -3.66
N LEU A 91 8.50 8.83 -2.91
CA LEU A 91 7.56 7.74 -3.18
C LEU A 91 7.07 7.08 -1.90
N VAL A 92 5.79 6.72 -1.88
CA VAL A 92 5.22 5.73 -0.97
C VAL A 92 4.78 4.51 -1.78
N ILE A 93 5.33 3.35 -1.48
CA ILE A 93 4.74 2.10 -1.93
C ILE A 93 3.62 1.76 -0.96
N ALA A 94 2.40 1.66 -1.48
CA ALA A 94 1.18 1.47 -0.70
C ALA A 94 0.47 0.17 -1.12
N ASP A 95 1.21 -0.93 -1.14
CA ASP A 95 0.63 -2.24 -1.43
C ASP A 95 -0.49 -2.57 -0.43
N HIS A 96 -1.52 -3.27 -0.89
CA HIS A 96 -2.60 -3.74 -0.02
C HIS A 96 -2.06 -4.56 1.14
N SER A 97 -2.49 -4.20 2.35
CA SER A 97 -2.12 -4.92 3.56
C SER A 97 -2.81 -6.28 3.69
N ASP A 98 -3.94 -6.45 3.03
CA ASP A 98 -4.67 -7.71 3.03
C ASP A 98 -3.91 -8.78 2.25
N GLY A 99 -3.60 -9.89 2.92
CA GLY A 99 -2.94 -11.01 2.29
C GLY A 99 -1.49 -10.77 1.84
N MET A 100 -0.73 -9.91 2.52
CA MET A 100 0.68 -9.65 2.18
C MET A 100 1.46 -10.95 2.01
N GLY A 101 2.11 -11.11 0.85
CA GLY A 101 2.87 -12.30 0.47
C GLY A 101 2.06 -13.42 -0.18
N LEU A 102 0.71 -13.35 -0.17
CA LEU A 102 -0.14 -14.38 -0.78
C LEU A 102 0.11 -14.50 -2.29
N ILE A 103 0.19 -13.39 -2.99
CA ILE A 103 0.28 -13.40 -4.46
C ILE A 103 1.63 -13.94 -4.94
N GLN A 104 2.72 -13.63 -4.24
CA GLN A 104 4.04 -14.19 -4.54
C GLN A 104 4.02 -15.70 -4.43
N ASP A 105 3.46 -16.23 -3.35
CA ASP A 105 3.36 -17.66 -3.14
C ASP A 105 2.40 -18.32 -4.12
N LEU A 106 1.27 -17.70 -4.41
CA LEU A 106 0.30 -18.21 -5.38
C LEU A 106 0.92 -18.29 -6.79
N THR A 107 1.60 -17.23 -7.23
CA THR A 107 2.23 -17.20 -8.55
C THR A 107 3.44 -18.13 -8.67
N ALA A 108 4.13 -18.36 -7.54
CA ALA A 108 5.23 -19.32 -7.44
C ALA A 108 4.75 -20.79 -7.29
N GLY A 109 3.47 -21.02 -7.05
CA GLY A 109 2.93 -22.38 -6.83
C GLY A 109 3.41 -22.98 -5.51
N ALA A 110 3.46 -22.17 -4.44
CA ALA A 110 3.94 -22.61 -3.14
C ALA A 110 3.09 -23.75 -2.56
N PRO A 111 3.71 -24.77 -1.92
CA PRO A 111 3.01 -25.95 -1.44
C PRO A 111 1.83 -25.63 -0.51
N ASN A 112 2.00 -24.68 0.41
CA ASN A 112 0.95 -24.25 1.35
C ASN A 112 -0.28 -23.63 0.66
N ILE A 113 -0.14 -23.13 -0.56
CA ILE A 113 -1.26 -22.68 -1.40
C ILE A 113 -1.87 -23.87 -2.14
N LEU A 114 -1.01 -24.72 -2.73
CA LEU A 114 -1.45 -25.85 -3.56
C LEU A 114 -2.08 -27.01 -2.76
N GLU A 115 -2.01 -27.00 -1.44
CA GLU A 115 -2.78 -27.91 -0.57
C GLU A 115 -4.28 -27.69 -0.71
N PHE A 116 -4.72 -26.46 -1.00
CA PHE A 116 -6.12 -26.09 -1.15
C PHE A 116 -6.60 -26.22 -2.60
N GLU A 117 -7.86 -26.65 -2.78
CA GLU A 117 -8.45 -26.75 -4.12
C GLU A 117 -8.54 -25.41 -4.81
N GLU A 118 -8.95 -24.37 -4.09
CA GLU A 118 -9.02 -22.99 -4.58
C GLU A 118 -7.63 -22.50 -5.01
N GLY A 119 -6.61 -22.76 -4.20
CA GLY A 119 -5.22 -22.39 -4.50
C GLY A 119 -4.73 -23.01 -5.81
N ARG A 120 -4.98 -24.31 -6.01
CA ARG A 120 -4.64 -25.00 -7.26
C ARG A 120 -5.38 -24.42 -8.47
N ARG A 121 -6.67 -24.11 -8.30
CA ARG A 121 -7.50 -23.55 -9.37
C ARG A 121 -7.01 -22.16 -9.78
N TRP A 122 -6.75 -21.28 -8.81
CA TRP A 122 -6.22 -19.95 -9.08
C TRP A 122 -4.82 -20.01 -9.71
N TYR A 123 -3.94 -20.86 -9.16
CA TYR A 123 -2.61 -21.06 -9.73
C TYR A 123 -2.68 -21.52 -11.20
N ALA A 124 -3.48 -22.53 -11.51
CA ALA A 124 -3.64 -23.03 -12.86
C ALA A 124 -4.12 -21.93 -13.82
N GLY A 125 -5.15 -21.16 -13.45
CA GLY A 125 -5.65 -20.06 -14.27
C GLY A 125 -4.61 -18.96 -14.50
N LEU A 126 -3.84 -18.59 -13.45
CA LEU A 126 -2.77 -17.59 -13.59
C LEU A 126 -1.63 -18.08 -14.49
N GLN A 127 -1.29 -19.38 -14.46
CA GLN A 127 -0.26 -19.96 -15.34
C GLN A 127 -0.72 -20.07 -16.79
N GLU A 128 -2.01 -20.32 -17.03
CA GLU A 128 -2.58 -20.36 -18.39
C GLU A 128 -2.54 -18.97 -19.05
N GLY A 129 -2.73 -17.91 -18.26
CA GLY A 129 -2.72 -16.54 -18.76
C GLY A 129 -4.03 -16.11 -19.44
N GLY A 130 -4.01 -14.94 -20.08
CA GLY A 130 -5.15 -14.42 -20.84
C GLY A 130 -6.46 -14.37 -20.06
N GLU A 131 -7.56 -14.84 -20.65
CA GLU A 131 -8.88 -14.83 -20.01
C GLU A 131 -8.95 -15.72 -18.76
N ALA A 132 -8.20 -16.81 -18.72
CA ALA A 132 -8.16 -17.71 -17.58
C ALA A 132 -7.52 -17.02 -16.37
N ALA A 133 -6.45 -16.26 -16.57
CA ALA A 133 -5.81 -15.47 -15.49
C ALA A 133 -6.75 -14.39 -14.96
N VAL A 134 -7.45 -13.69 -15.83
CA VAL A 134 -8.46 -12.69 -15.42
C VAL A 134 -9.58 -13.34 -14.62
N ALA A 135 -10.10 -14.49 -15.08
CA ALA A 135 -11.14 -15.21 -14.37
C ALA A 135 -10.69 -15.69 -12.98
N ALA A 136 -9.47 -16.24 -12.88
CA ALA A 136 -8.88 -16.66 -11.60
C ALA A 136 -8.68 -15.49 -10.65
N SER A 137 -8.21 -14.34 -11.14
CA SER A 137 -8.03 -13.12 -10.37
C SER A 137 -9.35 -12.60 -9.82
N LEU A 138 -10.38 -12.51 -10.66
CA LEU A 138 -11.71 -12.05 -10.25
C LEU A 138 -12.38 -13.02 -9.26
N ASP A 139 -12.18 -14.34 -9.44
CA ASP A 139 -12.69 -15.35 -8.51
C ASP A 139 -12.02 -15.22 -7.14
N LEU A 140 -10.69 -15.04 -7.09
CA LEU A 140 -9.97 -14.82 -5.83
C LEU A 140 -10.47 -13.56 -5.12
N ILE A 141 -10.53 -12.42 -5.82
CA ILE A 141 -10.99 -11.15 -5.26
C ILE A 141 -12.44 -11.27 -4.75
N THR A 142 -13.30 -11.93 -5.51
CA THR A 142 -14.70 -12.16 -5.12
C THR A 142 -14.79 -13.02 -3.86
N ASN A 143 -14.06 -14.12 -3.80
CA ASN A 143 -14.04 -14.98 -2.62
C ASN A 143 -13.46 -14.27 -1.40
N PHE A 144 -12.42 -13.44 -1.60
CA PHE A 144 -11.85 -12.62 -0.54
C PHE A 144 -12.88 -11.62 0.00
N SER A 145 -13.52 -10.83 -0.87
CA SER A 145 -14.51 -9.81 -0.49
C SER A 145 -15.75 -10.40 0.20
N GLN A 146 -16.07 -11.66 -0.08
CA GLN A 146 -17.18 -12.38 0.52
C GLN A 146 -16.78 -13.21 1.76
N GLY A 147 -15.51 -13.16 2.18
CA GLY A 147 -14.99 -13.94 3.30
C GLY A 147 -15.04 -15.46 3.08
N LYS A 148 -14.95 -15.89 1.82
CA LYS A 148 -15.07 -17.32 1.43
C LYS A 148 -13.73 -18.02 1.25
N ILE A 149 -12.61 -17.31 1.33
CA ILE A 149 -11.30 -17.95 1.29
C ILE A 149 -11.13 -18.77 2.58
N PRO A 150 -10.68 -20.03 2.50
CA PRO A 150 -10.45 -20.84 3.68
C PRO A 150 -9.52 -20.12 4.67
N PRO A 151 -9.90 -19.97 5.95
CA PRO A 151 -9.05 -19.32 6.95
C PRO A 151 -7.66 -19.94 7.08
N ALA A 152 -7.56 -21.27 6.90
CA ALA A 152 -6.29 -21.99 6.93
C ALA A 152 -5.35 -21.56 5.77
N LEU A 153 -5.88 -21.24 4.58
CA LEU A 153 -5.09 -20.72 3.47
C LEU A 153 -4.55 -19.31 3.78
N LEU A 154 -5.33 -18.48 4.47
CA LEU A 154 -4.94 -17.11 4.84
C LEU A 154 -4.08 -17.06 6.12
N ALA A 155 -3.89 -18.16 6.82
CA ALA A 155 -3.25 -18.18 8.14
C ALA A 155 -1.85 -17.54 8.13
N ASP A 156 -1.03 -17.86 7.12
CA ASP A 156 0.33 -17.31 6.96
C ASP A 156 0.35 -15.86 6.46
N TYR A 157 -0.75 -15.38 5.90
CA TYR A 157 -0.89 -14.08 5.22
C TYR A 157 -1.76 -13.09 6.00
N SER A 158 -1.92 -13.33 7.30
CA SER A 158 -2.73 -12.50 8.20
C SER A 158 -1.89 -11.91 9.33
N PRO A 159 -2.27 -10.75 9.90
CA PRO A 159 -1.61 -10.19 11.07
C PRO A 159 -1.45 -11.22 12.20
N GLY A 160 -0.26 -11.27 12.80
CA GLY A 160 0.11 -12.27 13.81
C GLY A 160 0.92 -13.45 13.26
N ALA A 161 0.88 -13.74 11.97
CA ALA A 161 1.73 -14.74 11.35
C ALA A 161 3.17 -14.25 11.17
N LYS A 162 4.15 -15.13 11.36
CA LYS A 162 5.57 -14.81 11.15
C LYS A 162 5.85 -14.40 9.71
N LYS A 163 5.22 -15.06 8.74
CA LYS A 163 5.37 -14.76 7.32
C LYS A 163 4.87 -13.37 7.00
N TYR A 164 3.66 -13.01 7.45
CA TYR A 164 3.11 -11.67 7.28
C TYR A 164 4.04 -10.59 7.85
N LYS A 165 4.53 -10.80 9.08
CA LYS A 165 5.51 -9.90 9.71
C LYS A 165 6.80 -9.78 8.90
N SER A 166 7.31 -10.89 8.38
CA SER A 166 8.53 -10.90 7.55
C SER A 166 8.37 -10.09 6.26
N VAL A 167 7.19 -10.15 5.63
CA VAL A 167 6.91 -9.33 4.44
C VAL A 167 6.86 -7.85 4.80
N TRP A 168 6.20 -7.51 5.92
CA TRP A 168 6.18 -6.13 6.39
C TRP A 168 7.57 -5.61 6.76
N ASP A 169 8.41 -6.42 7.40
CA ASP A 169 9.80 -6.06 7.70
C ASP A 169 10.61 -5.82 6.42
N HIS A 170 10.34 -6.58 5.36
CA HIS A 170 10.96 -6.36 4.05
C HIS A 170 10.50 -5.04 3.42
N VAL A 171 9.21 -4.71 3.48
CA VAL A 171 8.68 -3.40 3.03
C VAL A 171 9.40 -2.24 3.74
N ILE A 172 9.47 -2.31 5.07
CA ILE A 172 10.16 -1.30 5.88
C ILE A 172 11.63 -1.19 5.48
N LYS A 173 12.33 -2.32 5.44
CA LYS A 173 13.75 -2.34 5.12
C LYS A 173 14.03 -1.76 3.74
N THR A 174 13.26 -2.14 2.74
CA THR A 174 13.46 -1.66 1.37
C THR A 174 13.22 -0.14 1.30
N ALA A 175 12.18 0.38 1.96
CA ALA A 175 11.97 1.83 2.02
C ALA A 175 13.15 2.56 2.65
N GLU A 176 13.70 2.06 3.75
CA GLU A 176 14.88 2.65 4.41
C GLU A 176 16.13 2.57 3.53
N ASP A 177 16.35 1.45 2.84
CA ASP A 177 17.50 1.27 1.95
C ASP A 177 17.51 2.27 0.78
N TYR A 178 16.33 2.68 0.32
CA TYR A 178 16.18 3.65 -0.78
C TYR A 178 15.97 5.09 -0.31
N ASN A 179 15.77 5.33 0.99
CA ASN A 179 15.58 6.66 1.55
C ASN A 179 16.93 7.41 1.63
N GLU A 180 17.09 8.42 0.79
CA GLU A 180 18.29 9.25 0.70
C GLU A 180 17.93 10.72 0.90
N PRO A 181 17.89 11.21 2.17
CA PRO A 181 17.47 12.56 2.48
C PRO A 181 18.22 13.63 1.69
N GLY A 182 17.49 14.52 1.05
CA GLY A 182 18.03 15.59 0.17
C GLY A 182 18.12 15.20 -1.31
N HIS A 183 17.97 13.94 -1.64
CA HIS A 183 17.94 13.42 -3.02
C HIS A 183 16.62 12.74 -3.34
N PHE A 184 16.22 11.77 -2.54
CA PHE A 184 14.96 11.04 -2.71
C PHE A 184 14.41 10.63 -1.35
N THR A 185 13.10 10.79 -1.14
CA THR A 185 12.44 10.37 0.10
C THR A 185 11.60 9.13 -0.16
N ALA A 186 12.00 8.00 0.40
CA ALA A 186 11.15 6.80 0.47
C ALA A 186 10.40 6.80 1.80
N LEU A 187 9.08 6.86 1.74
CA LEU A 187 8.22 6.82 2.93
C LEU A 187 7.66 5.41 3.10
N ILE A 188 7.68 4.91 4.33
CA ILE A 188 7.09 3.62 4.67
C ILE A 188 5.57 3.77 4.66
N GLY A 189 4.86 2.86 3.99
CA GLY A 189 3.41 2.90 3.92
C GLY A 189 2.79 1.57 3.53
N PHE A 190 1.48 1.53 3.58
CA PHE A 190 0.65 0.44 3.07
C PHE A 190 -0.75 0.96 2.77
N GLU A 191 -1.51 0.25 1.95
CA GLU A 191 -2.93 0.55 1.76
C GLU A 191 -3.79 -0.36 2.63
N TRP A 192 -4.63 0.27 3.43
CA TRP A 192 -5.69 -0.40 4.18
C TRP A 192 -7.01 -0.32 3.44
N THR A 193 -7.72 -1.44 3.35
CA THR A 193 -9.03 -1.51 2.74
C THR A 193 -10.10 -1.77 3.80
N SER A 194 -11.17 -0.98 3.79
CA SER A 194 -12.38 -1.24 4.57
C SER A 194 -13.45 -1.86 3.68
N LEU A 195 -14.07 -2.96 4.11
CA LEU A 195 -15.14 -3.66 3.39
C LEU A 195 -16.45 -3.69 4.18
N VAL A 196 -16.77 -2.63 4.91
CA VAL A 196 -17.97 -2.57 5.75
C VAL A 196 -19.23 -2.67 4.88
N ALA A 197 -20.03 -3.70 5.12
CA ALA A 197 -21.25 -4.01 4.37
C ALA A 197 -21.03 -4.08 2.84
N GLY A 198 -19.84 -4.51 2.40
CA GLY A 198 -19.47 -4.61 0.98
C GLY A 198 -19.06 -3.28 0.34
N ASN A 199 -19.03 -2.19 1.10
CA ASN A 199 -18.52 -0.91 0.61
C ASN A 199 -16.99 -0.90 0.72
N ASN A 200 -16.34 -0.76 -0.42
CA ASN A 200 -14.90 -0.72 -0.51
C ASN A 200 -14.39 0.71 -0.35
N LEU A 201 -13.54 0.93 0.67
CA LEU A 201 -12.92 2.22 0.92
C LEU A 201 -11.44 2.00 1.21
N HIS A 202 -10.59 2.56 0.36
CA HIS A 202 -9.14 2.46 0.45
C HIS A 202 -8.54 3.68 1.17
N ARG A 203 -7.48 3.44 1.96
CA ARG A 203 -6.71 4.48 2.64
C ARG A 203 -5.23 4.13 2.66
N ASN A 204 -4.41 5.03 2.17
CA ASN A 204 -2.97 4.92 2.34
C ASN A 204 -2.59 5.36 3.76
N VAL A 205 -1.94 4.47 4.47
CA VAL A 205 -1.34 4.73 5.77
C VAL A 205 0.14 4.98 5.55
N ILE A 206 0.59 6.19 5.86
CA ILE A 206 1.96 6.64 5.63
C ILE A 206 2.60 6.98 6.96
N PHE A 207 3.75 6.37 7.24
CA PHE A 207 4.51 6.65 8.43
C PHE A 207 5.37 7.89 8.22
N ARG A 208 5.28 8.83 9.17
CA ARG A 208 6.17 9.98 9.21
C ARG A 208 7.57 9.62 9.69
N ASP A 209 7.64 8.64 10.57
CA ASP A 209 8.87 8.17 11.20
C ASP A 209 9.38 6.92 10.47
N GLY A 210 10.65 6.56 10.68
CA GLY A 210 11.30 5.43 10.01
C GLY A 210 11.02 4.08 10.66
N ALA A 211 11.88 3.11 10.36
CA ALA A 211 11.75 1.69 10.73
C ALA A 211 11.53 1.45 12.22
N GLU A 212 12.15 2.26 13.10
CA GLU A 212 11.99 2.12 14.55
C GLU A 212 10.53 2.19 14.99
N LYS A 213 9.72 3.07 14.37
CA LYS A 213 8.30 3.22 14.68
C LYS A 213 7.41 2.30 13.85
N ALA A 214 7.66 2.23 12.55
CA ALA A 214 6.88 1.37 11.65
C ALA A 214 6.99 -0.11 12.04
N GLY A 215 8.15 -0.56 12.52
CA GLY A 215 8.37 -1.94 12.94
C GLY A 215 7.68 -2.34 14.26
N GLN A 216 7.15 -1.38 15.02
CA GLN A 216 6.42 -1.66 16.27
C GLN A 216 4.98 -2.14 16.03
N VAL A 217 4.47 -1.99 14.82
CA VAL A 217 3.13 -2.40 14.42
C VAL A 217 3.19 -3.26 13.16
N VAL A 218 2.12 -3.97 12.89
CA VAL A 218 1.87 -4.60 11.60
C VAL A 218 0.71 -3.88 10.91
N PRO A 219 0.64 -3.88 9.58
CA PRO A 219 -0.46 -3.26 8.85
C PRO A 219 -1.82 -3.80 9.30
N PHE A 220 -2.81 -2.91 9.40
CA PHE A 220 -4.19 -3.29 9.62
C PHE A 220 -4.73 -3.98 8.36
N THR A 221 -5.61 -4.96 8.55
CA THR A 221 -6.30 -5.63 7.44
C THR A 221 -7.82 -5.53 7.62
N THR A 222 -8.55 -5.78 6.55
CA THR A 222 -10.02 -5.84 6.55
C THR A 222 -10.58 -6.83 7.56
N GLN A 223 -9.84 -7.91 7.82
CA GLN A 223 -10.28 -9.04 8.64
C GLN A 223 -9.77 -8.98 10.08
N ALA A 224 -8.84 -8.07 10.41
CA ALA A 224 -8.37 -7.91 11.77
C ALA A 224 -9.33 -7.01 12.56
N PRO A 225 -9.84 -7.43 13.73
CA PRO A 225 -10.60 -6.55 14.60
C PRO A 225 -9.77 -5.33 14.95
N ILE A 226 -10.32 -4.14 14.81
CA ILE A 226 -9.69 -2.92 15.30
C ILE A 226 -9.64 -3.04 16.83
N GLY A 227 -8.47 -3.27 17.40
CA GLY A 227 -8.27 -3.30 18.86
C GLY A 227 -8.07 -4.68 19.48
N SER A 228 -7.60 -5.69 18.74
CA SER A 228 -7.08 -6.93 19.32
C SER A 228 -5.61 -6.83 19.65
#